data_3a0962b7a4662fc37f451ba2634c237f
#
_entry.id   3a0962b7a4662fc37f451ba2634c237f
#
_cell.length_a   1.000
_cell.length_b   1.000
_cell.length_c   1.000
_cell.angle_alpha   90.00
_cell.angle_beta   90.00
_cell.angle_gamma   90.00
#
_symmetry.space_group_name_H-M   'P 1'
#
loop_
_entity.id
_entity.type
_entity.pdbx_description
1 polymer ?
#
loop_
_entity_poly.entity_id
_entity_poly.type
_entity_poly.pdbx_seq_one_letter_code
_entity_poly.pdbx_strand_id
1 'polypeptide(L)'
;MQRRNFLKSAAILSTAGFITPVLASSSQPSVVEHSSAEGRRRFTLINTYHLVAPEGSEGVVKLWIPLPEDTQFQWVRKLSFTGSFKDAYITSNNRYGAKTLFATWPDAKSSMTMTVELDIETLDWEPVKSGALAHYRTPTEISYPADVEYYLFPTKHMPINGIVKLTADKIVGSETEPLKQARLIYLWVSANMFRDNSVIGCGSGDVASILASGKLGGKCTDINSVFVALMRAVGIPAREMFGIRLGQAIKMGQYSKKAFGSADDKGVADVSGGQHCRAMFYLAGYGWLPADPADVTKMRLTEKKEHSDPAVQAVNDYLFGNWEMNWVGFNYGRDFDLFPEAEQTPLNNFGYPYAEVDGDPVNYYEPKVFAYDYQSTEQR
;
A
#
# COMPACT_ATOMS: atom_id res chain seq x y z
N MET A 1 40.00 2.66 -56.99
CA MET A 1 39.23 2.90 -58.22
C MET A 1 37.93 3.54 -57.83
N GLN A 2 37.80 4.84 -57.82
CA GLN A 2 37.23 5.77 -58.82
C GLN A 2 35.91 5.26 -59.42
N ARG A 3 34.77 5.92 -59.14
CA ARG A 3 34.13 7.09 -59.86
C ARG A 3 32.68 7.11 -59.38
N ARG A 4 32.06 8.15 -59.12
CA ARG A 4 31.71 9.54 -59.52
C ARG A 4 30.20 9.72 -59.62
N ASN A 5 29.73 10.71 -58.84
CA ASN A 5 28.61 11.64 -58.99
C ASN A 5 27.59 11.45 -60.12
N PHE A 6 26.31 11.62 -59.73
CA PHE A 6 25.37 12.39 -60.55
C PHE A 6 24.34 13.11 -59.64
N LEU A 7 24.45 14.44 -59.65
CA LEU A 7 23.43 15.38 -59.17
C LEU A 7 22.33 15.46 -60.22
N LYS A 8 21.07 15.39 -59.83
CA LYS A 8 19.95 16.02 -60.53
C LYS A 8 19.03 16.69 -59.51
N SER A 9 19.01 18.03 -59.59
CA SER A 9 18.08 18.92 -58.91
C SER A 9 16.67 18.73 -59.44
N ALA A 10 15.70 18.58 -58.58
CA ALA A 10 14.30 18.84 -58.90
C ALA A 10 13.71 19.67 -57.77
N ALA A 11 13.37 20.90 -58.13
CA ALA A 11 12.62 21.82 -57.27
C ALA A 11 11.15 21.34 -57.17
N ILE A 12 10.65 21.20 -55.96
CA ILE A 12 9.23 21.01 -55.69
C ILE A 12 8.77 22.08 -54.71
N LEU A 13 7.74 22.79 -55.10
CA LEU A 13 7.08 23.84 -54.39
C LEU A 13 6.64 23.39 -52.97
N SER A 14 6.96 24.21 -52.00
CA SER A 14 6.43 24.12 -50.63
C SER A 14 5.04 24.71 -50.58
N THR A 15 4.00 23.87 -50.38
CA THR A 15 2.74 24.30 -49.85
C THR A 15 2.78 24.12 -48.33
N ALA A 16 2.84 25.23 -47.60
CA ALA A 16 2.74 25.24 -46.14
C ALA A 16 1.31 24.85 -45.72
N GLY A 17 1.16 23.59 -45.36
CA GLY A 17 -0.05 23.15 -44.62
C GLY A 17 0.15 23.41 -43.14
N PHE A 18 -0.62 24.33 -42.60
CA PHE A 18 -0.71 24.51 -41.15
C PHE A 18 -1.32 23.26 -40.53
N ILE A 19 -0.50 22.45 -39.86
CA ILE A 19 -0.96 21.39 -38.96
C ILE A 19 -1.23 22.04 -37.63
N THR A 20 -2.50 22.29 -37.32
CA THR A 20 -2.95 22.62 -35.97
C THR A 20 -2.75 21.39 -35.08
N PRO A 21 -2.03 21.49 -33.95
CA PRO A 21 -1.97 20.38 -33.02
C PRO A 21 -3.36 20.15 -32.42
N VAL A 22 -3.95 19.01 -32.69
CA VAL A 22 -5.09 18.52 -31.94
C VAL A 22 -4.58 18.20 -30.52
N LEU A 23 -4.85 19.10 -29.58
CA LEU A 23 -4.71 18.82 -28.17
C LEU A 23 -5.68 17.68 -27.84
N ALA A 24 -5.14 16.48 -27.67
CA ALA A 24 -5.87 15.38 -27.06
C ALA A 24 -6.22 15.81 -25.63
N SER A 25 -7.48 16.21 -25.45
CA SER A 25 -8.08 16.41 -24.13
C SER A 25 -8.06 15.05 -23.42
N SER A 26 -7.10 14.85 -22.52
CA SER A 26 -7.16 13.78 -21.54
C SER A 26 -8.33 14.13 -20.62
N SER A 27 -9.47 13.52 -20.83
CA SER A 27 -10.56 13.50 -19.87
C SER A 27 -10.09 12.72 -18.65
N GLN A 28 -9.50 13.42 -17.68
CA GLN A 28 -9.42 12.88 -16.33
C GLN A 28 -10.86 12.60 -15.89
N PRO A 29 -11.13 11.43 -15.26
CA PRO A 29 -12.44 11.21 -14.66
C PRO A 29 -12.68 12.34 -13.67
N SER A 30 -13.81 12.98 -13.79
CA SER A 30 -14.25 14.07 -12.91
C SER A 30 -14.15 13.58 -11.47
N VAL A 31 -13.22 14.14 -10.72
CA VAL A 31 -13.16 14.00 -9.27
C VAL A 31 -14.46 14.60 -8.76
N VAL A 32 -15.37 13.75 -8.28
CA VAL A 32 -16.55 14.20 -7.56
C VAL A 32 -16.02 14.86 -6.30
N GLU A 33 -16.04 16.19 -6.24
CA GLU A 33 -15.77 16.93 -5.02
C GLU A 33 -16.83 16.57 -3.99
N HIS A 34 -16.51 15.62 -3.13
CA HIS A 34 -17.30 15.38 -1.94
C HIS A 34 -17.03 16.53 -0.96
N SER A 35 -17.90 17.54 -0.99
CA SER A 35 -17.84 18.74 -0.14
C SER A 35 -18.30 18.51 1.30
N SER A 36 -18.38 17.27 1.81
CA SER A 36 -18.73 17.02 3.20
C SER A 36 -17.48 17.00 4.08
N ALA A 37 -17.46 17.83 5.13
CA ALA A 37 -16.44 17.79 6.18
C ALA A 37 -16.47 16.48 7.00
N GLU A 38 -17.51 15.68 6.85
CA GLU A 38 -17.73 14.43 7.54
C GLU A 38 -16.68 13.38 7.11
N GLY A 39 -15.97 12.81 8.07
CA GLY A 39 -14.90 11.83 7.83
C GLY A 39 -13.53 12.44 7.49
N ARG A 40 -13.42 13.78 7.40
CA ARG A 40 -12.14 14.48 7.18
C ARG A 40 -11.40 14.65 8.51
N ARG A 41 -10.13 14.25 8.55
CA ARG A 41 -9.29 14.31 9.75
C ARG A 41 -7.91 14.84 9.42
N ARG A 42 -7.24 15.44 10.40
CA ARG A 42 -5.87 15.95 10.27
C ARG A 42 -4.99 15.40 11.37
N PHE A 43 -3.79 15.03 11.00
CA PHE A 43 -2.80 14.44 11.90
C PHE A 43 -1.44 15.05 11.66
N THR A 44 -0.69 15.32 12.75
CA THR A 44 0.75 15.50 12.68
C THR A 44 1.40 14.17 13.07
N LEU A 45 2.19 13.60 12.17
CA LEU A 45 2.95 12.36 12.38
C LEU A 45 4.43 12.70 12.49
N ILE A 46 5.06 12.36 13.60
CA ILE A 46 6.49 12.53 13.85
C ILE A 46 7.12 11.15 13.94
N ASN A 47 8.06 10.88 13.04
CA ASN A 47 8.82 9.64 12.97
C ASN A 47 10.28 9.93 13.30
N THR A 48 10.81 9.30 14.34
CA THR A 48 12.21 9.41 14.71
C THR A 48 12.91 8.08 14.46
N TYR A 49 14.06 8.13 13.83
CA TYR A 49 14.88 6.97 13.48
C TYR A 49 16.24 7.10 14.12
N HIS A 50 16.74 6.03 14.69
CA HIS A 50 18.08 5.91 15.24
C HIS A 50 18.70 4.59 14.82
N LEU A 51 19.78 4.66 14.03
CA LEU A 51 20.55 3.50 13.63
C LEU A 51 21.84 3.39 14.42
N VAL A 52 22.18 2.18 14.77
CA VAL A 52 23.45 1.81 15.40
C VAL A 52 24.13 0.81 14.50
N ALA A 53 25.27 1.17 13.94
CA ALA A 53 26.02 0.27 13.10
C ALA A 53 26.55 -0.92 13.92
N PRO A 54 26.64 -2.11 13.32
CA PRO A 54 27.33 -3.25 13.95
C PRO A 54 28.76 -2.90 14.33
N GLU A 55 29.27 -3.54 15.38
CA GLU A 55 30.64 -3.32 15.84
C GLU A 55 31.66 -3.67 14.72
N GLY A 56 32.58 -2.76 14.47
CA GLY A 56 33.59 -2.92 13.42
C GLY A 56 33.18 -2.42 12.03
N SER A 57 31.95 -1.94 11.85
CA SER A 57 31.54 -1.27 10.62
C SER A 57 32.25 0.08 10.46
N GLU A 58 32.74 0.37 9.24
CA GLU A 58 33.47 1.59 8.93
C GLU A 58 32.93 2.35 7.70
N GLY A 59 31.98 1.77 6.98
CA GLY A 59 31.56 2.28 5.70
C GLY A 59 30.27 3.07 5.69
N VAL A 60 29.66 3.16 4.52
CA VAL A 60 28.50 3.99 4.24
C VAL A 60 27.24 3.36 4.81
N VAL A 61 26.44 4.17 5.50
CA VAL A 61 25.09 3.79 5.91
C VAL A 61 24.09 4.45 4.99
N LYS A 62 23.14 3.65 4.52
CA LYS A 62 22.03 4.08 3.66
C LYS A 62 20.71 3.81 4.38
N LEU A 63 19.77 4.74 4.29
CA LEU A 63 18.43 4.61 4.87
C LEU A 63 17.38 5.00 3.84
N TRP A 64 16.38 4.16 3.65
CA TRP A 64 15.19 4.42 2.84
C TRP A 64 13.95 4.41 3.76
N ILE A 65 13.18 5.47 3.71
CA ILE A 65 11.96 5.65 4.50
C ILE A 65 10.78 5.78 3.54
N PRO A 66 9.75 4.91 3.66
CA PRO A 66 8.54 5.07 2.87
C PRO A 66 7.78 6.32 3.32
N LEU A 67 7.36 7.13 2.35
CA LEU A 67 6.57 8.34 2.58
C LEU A 67 5.15 8.16 2.06
N PRO A 68 4.16 8.83 2.67
CA PRO A 68 2.78 8.77 2.20
C PRO A 68 2.60 9.30 0.77
N GLU A 69 1.73 8.62 0.02
CA GLU A 69 1.25 9.08 -1.28
C GLU A 69 0.07 10.04 -1.13
N ASP A 70 -0.06 10.99 -2.06
CA ASP A 70 -1.30 11.74 -2.23
C ASP A 70 -2.29 10.90 -3.05
N THR A 71 -3.51 10.76 -2.54
CA THR A 71 -4.58 9.98 -3.16
C THR A 71 -5.90 10.72 -3.08
N GLN A 72 -6.99 10.12 -3.55
CA GLN A 72 -8.34 10.68 -3.37
C GLN A 72 -8.85 10.68 -1.92
N PHE A 73 -8.14 10.00 -0.99
CA PHE A 73 -8.56 9.86 0.41
C PHE A 73 -7.48 10.27 1.42
N GLN A 74 -6.32 10.74 0.98
CA GLN A 74 -5.26 11.26 1.85
C GLN A 74 -4.36 12.26 1.12
N TRP A 75 -3.82 13.25 1.86
CA TRP A 75 -2.94 14.30 1.35
C TRP A 75 -1.85 14.63 2.36
N VAL A 76 -0.61 14.80 1.90
CA VAL A 76 0.50 15.32 2.70
C VAL A 76 0.52 16.83 2.55
N ARG A 77 0.16 17.55 3.61
CA ARG A 77 0.08 19.02 3.60
C ARG A 77 1.43 19.68 3.90
N LYS A 78 2.24 19.01 4.72
CA LYS A 78 3.61 19.43 5.07
C LYS A 78 4.47 18.18 5.21
N LEU A 79 5.72 18.30 4.79
CA LEU A 79 6.77 17.33 5.03
C LEU A 79 8.07 18.08 5.32
N SER A 80 8.72 17.74 6.42
CA SER A 80 10.05 18.23 6.77
C SER A 80 10.86 17.11 7.42
N PHE A 81 12.16 17.18 7.30
CA PHE A 81 13.06 16.23 7.95
C PHE A 81 14.35 16.90 8.40
N THR A 82 14.91 16.39 9.50
CA THR A 82 16.17 16.84 10.11
C THR A 82 16.94 15.62 10.61
N GLY A 83 18.24 15.74 10.81
CA GLY A 83 19.05 14.64 11.34
C GLY A 83 20.55 14.86 11.16
N SER A 84 21.34 13.83 11.46
CA SER A 84 22.80 13.85 11.37
C SER A 84 23.34 13.37 10.01
N PHE A 85 22.48 13.18 9.01
CA PHE A 85 22.84 12.68 7.68
C PHE A 85 23.78 13.65 6.93
N LYS A 86 24.58 13.11 6.00
CA LYS A 86 25.37 13.92 5.07
C LYS A 86 24.50 14.43 3.91
N ASP A 87 23.76 13.52 3.30
CA ASP A 87 22.88 13.80 2.17
C ASP A 87 21.52 13.16 2.43
N ALA A 88 20.44 13.88 2.12
CA ALA A 88 19.09 13.34 2.13
C ALA A 88 18.21 14.03 1.10
N TYR A 89 17.37 13.23 0.41
CA TYR A 89 16.44 13.71 -0.60
C TYR A 89 15.25 12.78 -0.80
N ILE A 90 14.19 13.30 -1.38
CA ILE A 90 13.01 12.54 -1.72
C ILE A 90 13.08 12.12 -3.19
N THR A 91 12.74 10.87 -3.46
CA THR A 91 12.68 10.28 -4.79
C THR A 91 11.44 9.41 -4.94
N SER A 92 10.96 9.24 -6.17
CA SER A 92 9.94 8.26 -6.56
C SER A 92 10.39 7.47 -7.80
N ASN A 93 11.69 7.47 -8.09
CA ASN A 93 12.26 6.78 -9.24
C ASN A 93 12.36 5.28 -8.99
N ASN A 94 11.21 4.62 -8.89
CA ASN A 94 11.10 3.18 -8.75
C ASN A 94 9.86 2.69 -9.52
N ARG A 95 9.76 1.39 -9.70
CA ARG A 95 8.72 0.72 -10.49
C ARG A 95 7.28 1.09 -10.09
N TYR A 96 7.03 1.41 -8.82
CA TYR A 96 5.72 1.74 -8.29
C TYR A 96 5.49 3.25 -8.12
N GLY A 97 6.50 4.08 -8.41
CA GLY A 97 6.45 5.51 -8.13
C GLY A 97 6.40 5.83 -6.62
N ALA A 98 6.73 4.86 -5.77
CA ALA A 98 6.65 4.98 -4.32
C ALA A 98 7.56 6.10 -3.81
N LYS A 99 7.00 7.08 -3.11
CA LYS A 99 7.78 8.17 -2.51
C LYS A 99 8.68 7.62 -1.41
N THR A 100 9.96 7.90 -1.53
CA THR A 100 11.01 7.44 -0.63
C THR A 100 11.85 8.62 -0.18
N LEU A 101 12.03 8.80 1.12
CA LEU A 101 13.09 9.65 1.66
C LEU A 101 14.34 8.78 1.81
N PHE A 102 15.37 9.15 1.05
CA PHE A 102 16.67 8.49 1.10
C PHE A 102 17.65 9.35 1.86
N ALA A 103 18.48 8.75 2.72
CA ALA A 103 19.54 9.43 3.45
C ALA A 103 20.81 8.59 3.54
N THR A 104 21.97 9.26 3.65
CA THR A 104 23.28 8.62 3.79
C THR A 104 24.12 9.23 4.89
N TRP A 105 24.91 8.37 5.52
CA TRP A 105 26.02 8.71 6.42
C TRP A 105 27.30 8.10 5.86
N PRO A 106 28.36 8.87 5.70
CA PRO A 106 29.61 8.38 5.09
C PRO A 106 30.40 7.48 6.03
N ASP A 107 30.09 7.50 7.31
CA ASP A 107 30.80 6.79 8.38
C ASP A 107 29.81 6.17 9.36
N ALA A 108 29.88 4.86 9.48
CA ALA A 108 29.06 4.07 10.39
C ALA A 108 29.35 4.32 11.89
N LYS A 109 30.38 5.05 12.23
CA LYS A 109 30.76 5.41 13.62
C LYS A 109 29.97 6.59 14.17
N SER A 110 29.34 7.36 13.31
CA SER A 110 28.54 8.54 13.70
C SER A 110 27.20 8.14 14.29
N SER A 111 26.65 8.98 15.18
CA SER A 111 25.25 8.84 15.59
C SER A 111 24.35 9.13 14.40
N MET A 112 23.61 8.12 13.97
CA MET A 112 22.78 8.17 12.77
C MET A 112 21.34 8.37 13.18
N THR A 113 20.91 9.62 13.12
CA THR A 113 19.56 10.01 13.52
C THR A 113 18.84 10.73 12.39
N MET A 114 17.54 10.52 12.30
CA MET A 114 16.65 11.27 11.41
C MET A 114 15.28 11.42 12.07
N THR A 115 14.71 12.61 11.95
CA THR A 115 13.33 12.90 12.33
C THR A 115 12.59 13.39 11.10
N VAL A 116 11.41 12.83 10.84
CA VAL A 116 10.50 13.20 9.76
C VAL A 116 9.21 13.67 10.37
N GLU A 117 8.77 14.88 10.03
CA GLU A 117 7.50 15.48 10.47
C GLU A 117 6.57 15.64 9.27
N LEU A 118 5.35 15.16 9.40
CA LEU A 118 4.32 15.14 8.37
C LEU A 118 3.02 15.71 8.91
N ASP A 119 2.43 16.69 8.22
CA ASP A 119 1.02 17.04 8.40
C ASP A 119 0.20 16.33 7.34
N ILE A 120 -0.71 15.47 7.78
CA ILE A 120 -1.49 14.56 6.95
C ILE A 120 -2.96 14.90 7.11
N GLU A 121 -3.65 15.03 6.00
CA GLU A 121 -5.10 15.11 5.95
C GLU A 121 -5.64 13.81 5.36
N THR A 122 -6.66 13.23 5.98
CA THR A 122 -7.32 12.02 5.51
C THR A 122 -8.82 12.25 5.37
N LEU A 123 -9.46 11.46 4.51
CA LEU A 123 -10.90 11.45 4.31
C LEU A 123 -11.37 10.00 4.28
N ASP A 124 -12.37 9.66 5.07
CA ASP A 124 -12.96 8.33 5.06
C ASP A 124 -13.38 7.96 3.63
N TRP A 125 -12.96 6.79 3.21
CA TRP A 125 -13.26 6.30 1.86
C TRP A 125 -14.31 5.21 1.93
N GLU A 126 -15.56 5.60 1.69
CA GLU A 126 -16.76 4.78 1.96
C GLU A 126 -17.66 4.62 0.70
N PRO A 127 -17.14 4.12 -0.43
CA PRO A 127 -17.92 4.00 -1.66
C PRO A 127 -19.15 3.08 -1.54
N VAL A 128 -19.07 2.00 -0.76
CA VAL A 128 -20.22 1.12 -0.56
C VAL A 128 -21.24 1.75 0.38
N LYS A 129 -20.81 2.29 1.51
CA LYS A 129 -21.70 2.95 2.49
C LYS A 129 -22.38 4.19 1.91
N SER A 130 -21.71 4.95 1.05
CA SER A 130 -22.29 6.11 0.38
C SER A 130 -23.33 5.77 -0.68
N GLY A 131 -23.48 4.47 -1.03
CA GLY A 131 -24.39 4.01 -2.07
C GLY A 131 -23.86 4.21 -3.49
N ALA A 132 -22.60 4.60 -3.66
CA ALA A 132 -22.00 4.83 -4.99
C ALA A 132 -22.02 3.58 -5.89
N LEU A 133 -22.07 2.38 -5.30
CA LEU A 133 -22.17 1.10 -6.02
C LEU A 133 -23.61 0.63 -6.27
N ALA A 134 -24.65 1.32 -5.77
CA ALA A 134 -26.04 0.86 -5.87
C ALA A 134 -26.50 0.66 -7.32
N HIS A 135 -25.95 1.42 -8.24
CA HIS A 135 -26.27 1.35 -9.67
C HIS A 135 -25.15 0.75 -10.52
N TYR A 136 -24.09 0.21 -9.88
CA TYR A 136 -23.01 -0.45 -10.61
C TYR A 136 -23.56 -1.61 -11.45
N ARG A 137 -23.08 -1.69 -12.68
CA ARG A 137 -23.29 -2.82 -13.59
C ARG A 137 -21.94 -3.15 -14.22
N THR A 138 -21.60 -4.41 -14.24
CA THR A 138 -20.40 -4.86 -14.95
C THR A 138 -20.51 -4.51 -16.42
N PRO A 139 -19.51 -3.82 -17.01
CA PRO A 139 -19.48 -3.56 -18.44
C PRO A 139 -19.56 -4.85 -19.25
N THR A 140 -20.19 -4.78 -20.44
CA THR A 140 -20.26 -5.92 -21.35
C THR A 140 -18.88 -6.35 -21.86
N GLU A 141 -17.99 -5.37 -22.02
CA GLU A 141 -16.59 -5.60 -22.36
C GLU A 141 -15.73 -5.09 -21.21
N ILE A 142 -14.93 -5.99 -20.64
CA ILE A 142 -14.03 -5.67 -19.51
C ILE A 142 -12.67 -5.30 -20.10
N SER A 143 -12.26 -4.07 -19.88
CA SER A 143 -10.92 -3.57 -20.17
C SER A 143 -10.38 -2.77 -18.99
N TYR A 144 -9.08 -2.72 -18.86
CA TYR A 144 -8.41 -2.01 -17.76
C TYR A 144 -7.41 -0.99 -18.30
N PRO A 145 -7.27 0.19 -17.68
CA PRO A 145 -6.12 1.08 -17.93
C PRO A 145 -4.79 0.36 -17.69
N ALA A 146 -3.75 0.72 -18.41
CA ALA A 146 -2.45 0.03 -18.32
C ALA A 146 -1.85 0.03 -16.92
N ASP A 147 -2.02 1.09 -16.15
CA ASP A 147 -1.60 1.22 -14.75
C ASP A 147 -2.43 0.35 -13.80
N VAL A 148 -3.64 -0.01 -14.18
CA VAL A 148 -4.51 -0.95 -13.44
C VAL A 148 -4.22 -2.40 -13.85
N GLU A 149 -4.07 -2.66 -15.16
CA GLU A 149 -3.77 -3.99 -15.71
C GLU A 149 -2.51 -4.59 -15.10
N TYR A 150 -1.54 -3.74 -14.75
CA TYR A 150 -0.35 -4.13 -14.02
C TYR A 150 -0.65 -4.97 -12.77
N TYR A 151 -1.75 -4.70 -12.06
CA TYR A 151 -2.17 -5.41 -10.86
C TYR A 151 -2.96 -6.70 -11.11
N LEU A 152 -2.93 -7.22 -12.34
CA LEU A 152 -3.32 -8.60 -12.68
C LEU A 152 -2.12 -9.55 -12.67
N PHE A 153 -0.90 -9.03 -12.81
CA PHE A 153 0.29 -9.88 -12.95
C PHE A 153 0.77 -10.44 -11.60
N PRO A 154 1.37 -11.64 -11.61
CA PRO A 154 1.97 -12.21 -10.42
C PRO A 154 3.23 -11.46 -10.01
N THR A 155 3.58 -11.60 -8.73
CA THR A 155 4.92 -11.27 -8.21
C THR A 155 5.50 -12.51 -7.52
N LYS A 156 6.77 -12.45 -7.09
CA LYS A 156 7.45 -13.58 -6.45
C LYS A 156 6.65 -14.16 -5.27
N HIS A 157 6.15 -13.29 -4.37
CA HIS A 157 5.39 -13.71 -3.19
C HIS A 157 3.87 -13.87 -3.44
N MET A 158 3.38 -13.39 -4.58
CA MET A 158 1.96 -13.48 -4.95
C MET A 158 1.78 -14.15 -6.32
N PRO A 159 2.01 -15.45 -6.46
CA PRO A 159 1.65 -16.19 -7.68
C PRO A 159 0.13 -16.22 -7.86
N ILE A 160 -0.32 -16.35 -9.10
CA ILE A 160 -1.76 -16.39 -9.46
C ILE A 160 -2.20 -17.71 -10.05
N ASN A 161 -1.30 -18.68 -10.17
CA ASN A 161 -1.53 -20.02 -10.71
C ASN A 161 -1.33 -21.10 -9.63
N GLY A 162 -1.32 -22.38 -10.02
CA GLY A 162 -1.17 -23.51 -9.10
C GLY A 162 -2.20 -23.50 -7.99
N ILE A 163 -1.76 -23.64 -6.74
CA ILE A 163 -2.65 -23.69 -5.56
C ILE A 163 -3.51 -22.44 -5.41
N VAL A 164 -3.01 -21.26 -5.81
CA VAL A 164 -3.74 -19.99 -5.74
C VAL A 164 -4.95 -20.03 -6.67
N LYS A 165 -4.75 -20.41 -7.94
CA LYS A 165 -5.83 -20.55 -8.92
C LYS A 165 -6.86 -21.59 -8.51
N LEU A 166 -6.39 -22.77 -8.08
CA LEU A 166 -7.27 -23.84 -7.61
C LEU A 166 -8.14 -23.40 -6.43
N THR A 167 -7.55 -22.64 -5.49
CA THR A 167 -8.28 -22.11 -4.34
C THR A 167 -9.29 -21.05 -4.76
N ALA A 168 -8.89 -20.13 -5.64
CA ALA A 168 -9.77 -19.09 -6.15
C ALA A 168 -10.98 -19.68 -6.89
N ASP A 169 -10.74 -20.62 -7.81
CA ASP A 169 -11.80 -21.29 -8.58
C ASP A 169 -12.78 -22.07 -7.68
N LYS A 170 -12.26 -22.71 -6.63
CA LYS A 170 -13.10 -23.40 -5.66
C LYS A 170 -14.00 -22.43 -4.88
N ILE A 171 -13.49 -21.23 -4.56
CA ILE A 171 -14.24 -20.22 -3.82
C ILE A 171 -15.34 -19.59 -4.68
N VAL A 172 -15.01 -19.20 -5.91
CA VAL A 172 -15.99 -18.50 -6.77
C VAL A 172 -16.96 -19.46 -7.46
N GLY A 173 -16.57 -20.71 -7.67
CA GLY A 173 -17.40 -21.72 -8.32
C GLY A 173 -17.81 -21.29 -9.73
N SER A 174 -19.12 -21.22 -9.98
CA SER A 174 -19.71 -20.79 -11.26
C SER A 174 -20.05 -19.28 -11.31
N GLU A 175 -19.73 -18.50 -10.26
CA GLU A 175 -20.00 -17.04 -10.27
C GLU A 175 -19.08 -16.35 -11.29
N THR A 176 -19.65 -15.48 -12.12
CA THR A 176 -18.92 -14.75 -13.18
C THR A 176 -18.96 -13.25 -12.99
N GLU A 177 -19.78 -12.74 -12.07
CA GLU A 177 -19.92 -11.31 -11.82
C GLU A 177 -18.82 -10.83 -10.89
N PRO A 178 -17.93 -9.90 -11.33
CA PRO A 178 -16.71 -9.55 -10.60
C PRO A 178 -16.93 -9.07 -9.16
N LEU A 179 -17.96 -8.26 -8.92
CA LEU A 179 -18.25 -7.77 -7.56
C LEU A 179 -18.68 -8.92 -6.62
N LYS A 180 -19.42 -9.90 -7.13
CA LYS A 180 -19.80 -11.08 -6.34
C LYS A 180 -18.63 -12.02 -6.12
N GLN A 181 -17.77 -12.22 -7.12
CA GLN A 181 -16.53 -12.98 -6.96
C GLN A 181 -15.64 -12.34 -5.89
N ALA A 182 -15.48 -11.02 -5.93
CA ALA A 182 -14.75 -10.26 -4.92
C ALA A 182 -15.31 -10.48 -3.52
N ARG A 183 -16.66 -10.44 -3.38
CA ARG A 183 -17.31 -10.67 -2.10
C ARG A 183 -17.11 -12.10 -1.59
N LEU A 184 -17.21 -13.10 -2.46
CA LEU A 184 -16.99 -14.51 -2.10
C LEU A 184 -15.55 -14.72 -1.59
N ILE A 185 -14.56 -14.19 -2.31
CA ILE A 185 -13.14 -14.28 -1.92
C ILE A 185 -12.90 -13.56 -0.59
N TYR A 186 -13.43 -12.34 -0.42
CA TYR A 186 -13.30 -11.58 0.81
C TYR A 186 -13.87 -12.33 2.02
N LEU A 187 -15.08 -12.86 1.88
CA LEU A 187 -15.75 -13.64 2.94
C LEU A 187 -14.98 -14.92 3.27
N TRP A 188 -14.45 -15.59 2.24
CA TRP A 188 -13.63 -16.78 2.46
C TRP A 188 -12.36 -16.45 3.26
N VAL A 189 -11.65 -15.39 2.90
CA VAL A 189 -10.43 -14.96 3.59
C VAL A 189 -10.73 -14.57 5.03
N SER A 190 -11.72 -13.71 5.29
CA SER A 190 -12.04 -13.24 6.63
C SER A 190 -12.58 -14.34 7.55
N ALA A 191 -13.20 -15.39 6.98
CA ALA A 191 -13.74 -16.53 7.74
C ALA A 191 -12.70 -17.62 8.01
N ASN A 192 -11.88 -17.96 7.03
CA ASN A 192 -10.99 -19.13 7.10
C ASN A 192 -9.57 -18.77 7.56
N MET A 193 -9.09 -17.55 7.34
CA MET A 193 -7.81 -17.11 7.88
C MET A 193 -7.96 -16.59 9.32
N PHE A 194 -6.84 -16.62 10.04
CA PHE A 194 -6.78 -16.11 11.42
C PHE A 194 -5.52 -15.30 11.67
N ARG A 195 -5.61 -14.33 12.58
CA ARG A 195 -4.46 -13.55 13.02
C ARG A 195 -3.56 -14.37 13.91
N ASP A 196 -2.28 -14.51 13.52
CA ASP A 196 -1.22 -15.16 14.30
C ASP A 196 -0.21 -14.11 14.79
N ASN A 197 -0.22 -13.81 16.08
CA ASN A 197 0.69 -12.81 16.65
C ASN A 197 2.14 -13.29 16.79
N SER A 198 2.43 -14.57 16.60
CA SER A 198 3.80 -15.10 16.59
C SER A 198 4.59 -14.73 15.33
N VAL A 199 3.89 -14.31 14.26
CA VAL A 199 4.51 -13.83 13.02
C VAL A 199 5.22 -12.50 13.26
N ILE A 200 6.44 -12.35 12.76
CA ILE A 200 7.24 -11.14 12.90
C ILE A 200 6.71 -10.04 11.96
N GLY A 201 6.69 -8.81 12.44
CA GLY A 201 6.23 -7.63 11.68
C GLY A 201 4.80 -7.77 11.18
N CYS A 202 4.58 -7.49 9.90
CA CYS A 202 3.29 -7.65 9.22
C CYS A 202 3.13 -8.98 8.47
N GLY A 203 4.14 -9.86 8.50
CA GLY A 203 4.20 -11.11 7.75
C GLY A 203 4.88 -10.96 6.39
N SER A 204 5.18 -12.07 5.75
CA SER A 204 5.84 -12.12 4.45
C SER A 204 4.87 -12.04 3.27
N GLY A 205 3.63 -12.49 3.45
CA GLY A 205 2.65 -12.59 2.39
C GLY A 205 3.05 -13.57 1.28
N ASP A 206 3.78 -14.65 1.62
CA ASP A 206 4.06 -15.74 0.68
C ASP A 206 2.81 -16.61 0.52
N VAL A 207 2.00 -16.22 -0.45
CA VAL A 207 0.64 -16.77 -0.63
C VAL A 207 0.66 -18.26 -0.93
N ALA A 208 1.57 -18.72 -1.76
CA ALA A 208 1.62 -20.15 -2.12
C ALA A 208 1.98 -20.99 -0.89
N SER A 209 2.96 -20.57 -0.11
CA SER A 209 3.35 -21.26 1.12
C SER A 209 2.24 -21.26 2.17
N ILE A 210 1.55 -20.13 2.35
CA ILE A 210 0.41 -20.01 3.28
C ILE A 210 -0.69 -21.01 2.90
N LEU A 211 -1.13 -21.02 1.64
CA LEU A 211 -2.19 -21.90 1.17
C LEU A 211 -1.76 -23.39 1.21
N ALA A 212 -0.51 -23.70 0.85
CA ALA A 212 -0.01 -25.06 0.85
C ALA A 212 0.18 -25.65 2.27
N SER A 213 0.44 -24.82 3.28
CA SER A 213 0.61 -25.25 4.66
C SER A 213 -0.66 -25.81 5.29
N GLY A 214 -1.84 -25.47 4.74
CA GLY A 214 -3.14 -25.76 5.36
C GLY A 214 -3.39 -25.00 6.66
N LYS A 215 -2.37 -24.31 7.22
CA LYS A 215 -2.48 -23.44 8.39
C LYS A 215 -2.61 -22.00 7.94
N LEU A 216 -3.82 -21.50 7.82
CA LEU A 216 -4.16 -20.20 7.26
C LEU A 216 -3.99 -19.06 8.27
N GLY A 217 -2.87 -19.07 9.03
CA GLY A 217 -2.54 -18.05 10.01
C GLY A 217 -1.55 -17.04 9.49
N GLY A 218 -1.65 -15.78 9.97
CA GLY A 218 -0.72 -14.74 9.60
C GLY A 218 -1.05 -13.36 10.16
N LYS A 219 -0.32 -12.35 9.73
CA LYS A 219 -0.62 -10.95 10.02
C LYS A 219 -1.22 -10.23 8.79
N CYS A 220 -1.24 -8.91 8.83
CA CYS A 220 -1.97 -8.13 7.81
C CYS A 220 -1.44 -8.37 6.39
N THR A 221 -0.13 -8.45 6.18
CA THR A 221 0.44 -8.75 4.86
C THR A 221 0.08 -10.16 4.41
N ASP A 222 0.15 -11.16 5.29
CA ASP A 222 -0.21 -12.54 4.92
C ASP A 222 -1.67 -12.66 4.48
N ILE A 223 -2.58 -12.06 5.25
CA ILE A 223 -4.02 -12.18 5.02
C ILE A 223 -4.45 -11.37 3.80
N ASN A 224 -3.97 -10.12 3.68
CA ASN A 224 -4.33 -9.27 2.55
C ASN A 224 -3.65 -9.72 1.25
N SER A 225 -2.44 -10.30 1.30
CA SER A 225 -1.81 -10.90 0.12
C SER A 225 -2.60 -12.10 -0.42
N VAL A 226 -3.13 -12.95 0.46
CA VAL A 226 -4.01 -14.06 0.03
C VAL A 226 -5.25 -13.50 -0.68
N PHE A 227 -5.91 -12.49 -0.12
CA PHE A 227 -7.03 -11.83 -0.77
C PHE A 227 -6.64 -11.30 -2.16
N VAL A 228 -5.56 -10.53 -2.25
CA VAL A 228 -5.09 -9.91 -3.51
C VAL A 228 -4.73 -10.96 -4.56
N ALA A 229 -4.01 -12.01 -4.18
CA ALA A 229 -3.61 -13.05 -5.13
C ALA A 229 -4.80 -13.86 -5.65
N LEU A 230 -5.79 -14.19 -4.81
CA LEU A 230 -7.03 -14.85 -5.20
C LEU A 230 -7.85 -13.99 -6.16
N MET A 231 -7.94 -12.67 -5.92
CA MET A 231 -8.59 -11.70 -6.81
C MET A 231 -7.93 -11.68 -8.19
N ARG A 232 -6.60 -11.57 -8.23
CA ARG A 232 -5.83 -11.61 -9.49
C ARG A 232 -6.02 -12.92 -10.24
N ALA A 233 -6.08 -14.04 -9.53
CA ALA A 233 -6.28 -15.37 -10.10
C ALA A 233 -7.63 -15.54 -10.81
N VAL A 234 -8.65 -14.76 -10.45
CA VAL A 234 -9.95 -14.71 -11.15
C VAL A 234 -10.06 -13.54 -12.14
N GLY A 235 -8.96 -12.84 -12.42
CA GLY A 235 -8.93 -11.77 -13.43
C GLY A 235 -9.40 -10.40 -12.90
N ILE A 236 -9.47 -10.19 -11.60
CA ILE A 236 -9.82 -8.91 -10.98
C ILE A 236 -8.52 -8.22 -10.50
N PRO A 237 -8.16 -7.03 -11.04
CA PRO A 237 -6.97 -6.32 -10.58
C PRO A 237 -7.09 -6.00 -9.09
N ALA A 238 -6.05 -6.33 -8.34
CA ALA A 238 -6.01 -6.10 -6.90
C ALA A 238 -4.59 -5.78 -6.42
N ARG A 239 -4.48 -4.99 -5.36
CA ARG A 239 -3.20 -4.58 -4.78
C ARG A 239 -3.30 -4.37 -3.29
N GLU A 240 -2.16 -4.44 -2.62
CA GLU A 240 -1.99 -4.00 -1.25
C GLU A 240 -1.60 -2.53 -1.23
N MET A 241 -1.89 -1.84 -0.14
CA MET A 241 -1.32 -0.55 0.20
C MET A 241 -0.71 -0.66 1.59
N PHE A 242 0.60 -0.48 1.67
CA PHE A 242 1.36 -0.50 2.92
C PHE A 242 1.28 0.86 3.58
N GLY A 243 1.16 0.91 4.91
CA GLY A 243 0.98 2.15 5.63
C GLY A 243 1.00 1.98 7.14
N ILE A 244 0.49 2.98 7.84
CA ILE A 244 0.51 3.02 9.30
C ILE A 244 -0.81 3.61 9.86
N ARG A 245 -1.23 3.13 11.02
CA ARG A 245 -2.33 3.74 11.77
C ARG A 245 -1.91 5.09 12.34
N LEU A 246 -2.87 6.02 12.39
CA LEU A 246 -2.65 7.38 12.87
C LEU A 246 -3.27 7.65 14.25
N GLY A 247 -4.05 6.72 14.79
CA GLY A 247 -4.67 6.93 16.09
C GLY A 247 -6.04 6.32 16.24
N GLN A 248 -6.92 6.98 16.95
CA GLN A 248 -8.23 6.46 17.33
C GLN A 248 -9.12 6.18 16.11
N ALA A 249 -9.70 4.98 16.06
CA ALA A 249 -10.84 4.67 15.21
C ALA A 249 -12.13 5.20 15.87
N ILE A 250 -12.92 5.98 15.12
CA ILE A 250 -14.18 6.53 15.57
C ILE A 250 -15.32 5.52 15.28
N LYS A 251 -15.43 5.10 14.01
CA LYS A 251 -16.49 4.20 13.54
C LYS A 251 -16.23 2.76 13.99
N MET A 252 -15.04 2.24 13.71
CA MET A 252 -14.68 0.87 14.07
C MET A 252 -14.28 0.73 15.54
N GLY A 253 -13.88 1.80 16.20
CA GLY A 253 -13.49 1.82 17.60
C GLY A 253 -14.61 1.42 18.57
N GLN A 254 -15.88 1.57 18.18
CA GLN A 254 -17.02 1.07 18.97
C GLN A 254 -17.03 -0.47 19.10
N TYR A 255 -16.44 -1.18 18.14
CA TYR A 255 -16.32 -2.63 18.15
C TYR A 255 -15.04 -3.13 18.83
N SER A 256 -13.92 -2.42 18.63
CA SER A 256 -12.64 -2.72 19.29
C SER A 256 -11.63 -1.57 19.14
N LYS A 257 -11.42 -0.79 20.19
CA LYS A 257 -10.35 0.23 20.23
C LYS A 257 -8.97 -0.42 20.04
N LYS A 258 -8.76 -1.58 20.68
CA LYS A 258 -7.49 -2.31 20.62
C LYS A 258 -7.16 -2.84 19.23
N ALA A 259 -8.15 -3.27 18.45
CA ALA A 259 -7.93 -3.76 17.09
C ALA A 259 -7.70 -2.61 16.10
N PHE A 260 -8.49 -1.54 16.20
CA PHE A 260 -8.58 -0.51 15.15
C PHE A 260 -7.83 0.78 15.45
N GLY A 261 -7.34 0.95 16.66
CA GLY A 261 -6.53 2.09 17.09
C GLY A 261 -7.18 2.94 18.17
N SER A 262 -6.34 3.54 18.99
CA SER A 262 -6.72 4.42 20.10
C SER A 262 -5.76 5.60 20.17
N ALA A 263 -6.18 6.66 20.83
CA ALA A 263 -5.39 7.81 21.23
C ALA A 263 -5.77 8.22 22.65
N ASP A 264 -4.96 9.07 23.27
CA ASP A 264 -5.28 9.70 24.54
C ASP A 264 -6.31 10.84 24.38
N ASP A 265 -6.67 11.48 25.49
CA ASP A 265 -7.66 12.58 25.53
C ASP A 265 -7.21 13.83 24.75
N LYS A 266 -5.92 13.93 24.43
CA LYS A 266 -5.35 15.00 23.63
C LYS A 266 -5.23 14.62 22.14
N GLY A 267 -5.64 13.41 21.77
CA GLY A 267 -5.52 12.90 20.41
C GLY A 267 -4.12 12.36 20.08
N VAL A 268 -3.25 12.15 21.08
CA VAL A 268 -1.90 11.63 20.89
C VAL A 268 -1.92 10.10 20.94
N ALA A 269 -1.24 9.48 19.99
CA ALA A 269 -1.06 8.04 19.91
C ALA A 269 0.40 7.67 19.62
N ASP A 270 0.96 6.73 20.39
CA ASP A 270 2.15 5.99 19.97
C ASP A 270 1.73 4.98 18.90
N VAL A 271 2.27 5.17 17.71
CA VAL A 271 1.97 4.32 16.54
C VAL A 271 3.20 3.59 16.01
N SER A 272 4.26 3.44 16.82
CA SER A 272 5.51 2.75 16.48
C SER A 272 5.27 1.29 16.06
N GLY A 273 4.26 0.63 16.62
CA GLY A 273 3.79 -0.69 16.21
C GLY A 273 2.55 -0.66 15.32
N GLY A 274 2.23 0.48 14.71
CA GLY A 274 0.99 0.74 13.96
C GLY A 274 1.03 0.35 12.49
N GLN A 275 2.13 -0.23 11.99
CA GLN A 275 2.24 -0.66 10.60
C GLN A 275 1.10 -1.63 10.25
N HIS A 276 0.43 -1.33 9.16
CA HIS A 276 -0.70 -2.10 8.68
C HIS A 276 -0.86 -1.92 7.17
N CYS A 277 -0.92 -3.02 6.43
CA CYS A 277 -1.33 -2.98 5.04
C CYS A 277 -2.83 -3.21 4.92
N ARG A 278 -3.42 -2.63 3.87
CA ARG A 278 -4.82 -2.83 3.47
C ARG A 278 -4.85 -3.31 2.03
N ALA A 279 -5.97 -3.83 1.58
CA ALA A 279 -6.14 -4.32 0.23
C ALA A 279 -7.14 -3.47 -0.57
N MET A 280 -6.95 -3.43 -1.88
CA MET A 280 -7.85 -2.79 -2.84
C MET A 280 -8.07 -3.71 -4.01
N PHE A 281 -9.26 -3.64 -4.62
CA PHE A 281 -9.57 -4.30 -5.88
C PHE A 281 -10.25 -3.33 -6.85
N TYR A 282 -10.15 -3.62 -8.14
CA TYR A 282 -10.66 -2.73 -9.17
C TYR A 282 -11.85 -3.34 -9.90
N LEU A 283 -12.92 -2.57 -10.01
CA LEU A 283 -14.06 -2.93 -10.85
C LEU A 283 -14.04 -2.14 -12.15
N ALA A 284 -14.06 -2.83 -13.27
CA ALA A 284 -14.17 -2.21 -14.59
C ALA A 284 -15.41 -1.30 -14.65
N GLY A 285 -15.25 -0.09 -15.18
CA GLY A 285 -16.32 0.89 -15.24
C GLY A 285 -16.65 1.62 -13.94
N TYR A 286 -15.98 1.27 -12.82
CA TYR A 286 -16.14 1.95 -11.54
C TYR A 286 -14.82 2.53 -10.98
N GLY A 287 -13.79 1.69 -10.84
CA GLY A 287 -12.52 2.07 -10.25
C GLY A 287 -12.11 1.21 -9.05
N TRP A 288 -11.15 1.72 -8.27
CA TRP A 288 -10.64 1.05 -7.08
C TRP A 288 -11.64 1.07 -5.93
N LEU A 289 -11.72 -0.05 -5.22
CA LEU A 289 -12.51 -0.25 -4.01
C LEU A 289 -11.65 -0.75 -2.86
N PRO A 290 -11.85 -0.25 -1.64
CA PRO A 290 -11.11 -0.69 -0.47
C PRO A 290 -11.60 -2.03 0.06
N ALA A 291 -10.70 -2.80 0.68
CA ALA A 291 -11.03 -4.01 1.43
C ALA A 291 -10.00 -4.23 2.55
N ASP A 292 -10.41 -4.83 3.67
CA ASP A 292 -9.48 -5.18 4.75
C ASP A 292 -9.94 -6.42 5.55
N PRO A 293 -9.80 -7.63 4.99
CA PRO A 293 -10.13 -8.85 5.71
C PRO A 293 -9.18 -9.10 6.90
N ALA A 294 -7.97 -8.51 6.88
CA ALA A 294 -7.01 -8.68 7.97
C ALA A 294 -7.46 -8.01 9.27
N ASP A 295 -8.11 -6.85 9.20
CA ASP A 295 -8.66 -6.19 10.38
C ASP A 295 -9.85 -6.95 10.97
N VAL A 296 -10.63 -7.65 10.17
CA VAL A 296 -11.68 -8.56 10.67
C VAL A 296 -11.06 -9.67 11.53
N THR A 297 -10.01 -10.32 11.03
CA THR A 297 -9.31 -11.39 11.77
C THR A 297 -8.63 -10.86 13.04
N LYS A 298 -8.08 -9.63 12.98
CA LYS A 298 -7.49 -8.96 14.14
C LYS A 298 -8.52 -8.70 15.24
N MET A 299 -9.70 -8.21 14.87
CA MET A 299 -10.79 -8.01 15.81
C MET A 299 -11.24 -9.33 16.44
N ARG A 300 -11.44 -10.39 15.65
CA ARG A 300 -11.82 -11.72 16.15
C ARG A 300 -10.86 -12.20 17.23
N LEU A 301 -9.54 -12.12 16.98
CA LEU A 301 -8.54 -12.50 17.97
C LEU A 301 -8.57 -11.61 19.21
N THR A 302 -8.64 -10.28 19.02
CA THR A 302 -8.55 -9.29 20.09
C THR A 302 -9.72 -9.37 21.04
N GLU A 303 -10.94 -9.52 20.49
CA GLU A 303 -12.19 -9.58 21.26
C GLU A 303 -12.63 -11.02 21.57
N LYS A 304 -11.83 -12.01 21.15
CA LYS A 304 -12.11 -13.45 21.33
C LYS A 304 -13.49 -13.83 20.79
N LYS A 305 -13.81 -13.36 19.57
CA LYS A 305 -15.10 -13.55 18.93
C LYS A 305 -15.00 -14.49 17.74
N GLU A 306 -16.05 -15.27 17.55
CA GLU A 306 -16.21 -16.09 16.35
C GLU A 306 -16.58 -15.23 15.14
N HIS A 307 -16.31 -15.73 13.93
CA HIS A 307 -16.66 -15.01 12.71
C HIS A 307 -18.16 -14.71 12.61
N SER A 308 -19.02 -15.57 13.12
CA SER A 308 -20.49 -15.41 13.13
C SER A 308 -21.03 -14.41 14.16
N ASP A 309 -20.18 -13.86 15.05
CA ASP A 309 -20.62 -12.84 16.02
C ASP A 309 -21.15 -11.60 15.28
N PRO A 310 -22.32 -11.06 15.65
CA PRO A 310 -22.92 -9.90 14.98
C PRO A 310 -22.01 -8.68 14.87
N ALA A 311 -21.18 -8.41 15.88
CA ALA A 311 -20.23 -7.30 15.85
C ALA A 311 -19.11 -7.55 14.83
N VAL A 312 -18.65 -8.80 14.69
CA VAL A 312 -17.67 -9.19 13.68
C VAL A 312 -18.28 -9.08 12.28
N GLN A 313 -19.53 -9.51 12.11
CA GLN A 313 -20.24 -9.38 10.83
C GLN A 313 -20.43 -7.92 10.44
N ALA A 314 -20.78 -7.03 11.36
CA ALA A 314 -20.91 -5.60 11.10
C ALA A 314 -19.57 -4.99 10.62
N VAL A 315 -18.45 -5.33 11.25
CA VAL A 315 -17.10 -4.92 10.82
C VAL A 315 -16.73 -5.53 9.47
N ASN A 316 -17.02 -6.82 9.28
CA ASN A 316 -16.76 -7.53 8.03
C ASN A 316 -17.53 -6.93 6.84
N ASP A 317 -18.78 -6.52 7.06
CA ASP A 317 -19.59 -5.85 6.04
C ASP A 317 -19.09 -4.44 5.73
N TYR A 318 -18.68 -3.69 6.76
CA TYR A 318 -18.11 -2.36 6.57
C TYR A 318 -16.79 -2.42 5.79
N LEU A 319 -15.85 -3.28 6.17
CA LEU A 319 -14.51 -3.35 5.59
C LEU A 319 -14.47 -3.98 4.19
N PHE A 320 -15.59 -4.41 3.65
CA PHE A 320 -15.74 -4.69 2.22
C PHE A 320 -16.28 -3.45 1.50
N GLY A 321 -15.39 -2.69 0.92
CA GLY A 321 -15.72 -1.51 0.13
C GLY A 321 -15.72 -0.20 0.92
N ASN A 322 -15.22 -0.18 2.18
CA ASN A 322 -15.07 1.06 2.93
C ASN A 322 -13.83 1.01 3.83
N TRP A 323 -13.17 2.16 3.99
CA TRP A 323 -12.12 2.40 4.96
C TRP A 323 -12.42 3.62 5.83
N GLU A 324 -12.34 3.46 7.15
CA GLU A 324 -12.15 4.56 8.08
C GLU A 324 -10.69 5.00 8.03
N MET A 325 -10.44 6.30 7.86
CA MET A 325 -9.12 6.83 7.56
C MET A 325 -8.41 7.41 8.79
N ASN A 326 -8.36 6.64 9.89
CA ASN A 326 -7.37 6.78 10.96
C ASN A 326 -6.06 6.04 10.60
N TRP A 327 -5.71 6.06 9.34
CA TRP A 327 -4.60 5.34 8.72
C TRP A 327 -4.09 6.13 7.51
N VAL A 328 -2.81 6.02 7.21
CA VAL A 328 -2.20 6.61 6.02
C VAL A 328 -1.40 5.55 5.26
N GLY A 329 -1.58 5.51 3.94
CA GLY A 329 -0.86 4.62 3.04
C GLY A 329 0.41 5.26 2.51
N PHE A 330 1.46 4.46 2.40
CA PHE A 330 2.76 4.86 1.85
C PHE A 330 2.88 4.52 0.38
N ASN A 331 2.69 3.24 0.01
CA ASN A 331 2.89 2.77 -1.35
C ASN A 331 2.17 1.44 -1.61
N TYR A 332 2.19 1.02 -2.89
CA TYR A 332 1.64 -0.25 -3.37
C TYR A 332 2.73 -1.25 -3.74
N GLY A 333 3.98 -1.01 -3.32
CA GLY A 333 5.16 -1.74 -3.76
C GLY A 333 5.21 -3.17 -3.24
N ARG A 334 5.40 -4.11 -4.15
CA ARG A 334 5.54 -5.53 -3.85
C ARG A 334 6.62 -6.15 -4.72
N ASP A 335 7.59 -6.87 -4.12
CA ASP A 335 8.71 -7.50 -4.81
C ASP A 335 9.41 -6.53 -5.77
N PHE A 336 9.98 -5.45 -5.26
CA PHE A 336 10.50 -4.35 -6.08
C PHE A 336 11.86 -3.83 -5.59
N ASP A 337 12.56 -3.15 -6.50
CA ASP A 337 13.85 -2.54 -6.23
C ASP A 337 13.68 -1.12 -5.72
N LEU A 338 14.43 -0.75 -4.69
CA LEU A 338 14.52 0.60 -4.17
C LEU A 338 15.37 1.49 -5.10
N PHE A 339 15.14 2.79 -5.01
CA PHE A 339 16.03 3.78 -5.62
C PHE A 339 16.40 4.87 -4.60
N PRO A 340 17.70 5.23 -4.45
CA PRO A 340 18.85 4.54 -5.07
C PRO A 340 18.86 3.05 -4.75
N GLU A 341 19.53 2.27 -5.61
CA GLU A 341 19.54 0.82 -5.49
C GLU A 341 20.15 0.38 -4.16
N ALA A 342 19.46 -0.53 -3.49
CA ALA A 342 19.93 -1.23 -2.31
C ALA A 342 20.72 -2.47 -2.75
N GLU A 343 21.66 -2.92 -1.94
CA GLU A 343 22.45 -4.12 -2.25
C GLU A 343 21.60 -5.40 -2.12
N GLN A 344 20.64 -5.38 -1.20
CA GLN A 344 19.75 -6.51 -0.92
C GLN A 344 18.37 -6.27 -1.55
N THR A 345 18.25 -6.55 -2.82
CA THR A 345 17.02 -6.37 -3.61
C THR A 345 16.57 -7.69 -4.25
N PRO A 346 15.29 -7.80 -4.65
CA PRO A 346 14.18 -6.87 -4.42
C PRO A 346 13.63 -6.94 -2.99
N LEU A 347 13.09 -5.82 -2.49
CA LEU A 347 12.32 -5.83 -1.25
C LEU A 347 10.98 -6.53 -1.45
N ASN A 348 10.58 -7.35 -0.48
CA ASN A 348 9.27 -7.98 -0.48
C ASN A 348 8.13 -6.94 -0.43
N ASN A 349 8.23 -5.98 0.50
CA ASN A 349 7.32 -4.86 0.64
C ASN A 349 8.05 -3.66 1.26
N PHE A 350 7.47 -2.47 1.16
CA PHE A 350 8.05 -1.25 1.70
C PHE A 350 7.08 -0.56 2.68
N GLY A 351 6.66 -1.29 3.69
CA GLY A 351 5.83 -0.78 4.79
C GLY A 351 6.64 -0.37 6.02
N TYR A 352 7.94 -0.65 6.03
CA TYR A 352 8.90 -0.33 7.08
C TYR A 352 10.06 0.46 6.52
N PRO A 353 10.78 1.26 7.34
CA PRO A 353 12.06 1.81 6.93
C PRO A 353 13.05 0.67 6.64
N TYR A 354 13.94 0.87 5.68
CA TYR A 354 14.97 -0.10 5.31
C TYR A 354 16.33 0.57 5.36
N ALA A 355 17.32 -0.11 5.89
CA ALA A 355 18.68 0.44 5.98
C ALA A 355 19.74 -0.62 5.68
N GLU A 356 20.88 -0.16 5.18
CA GLU A 356 22.08 -0.95 4.95
C GLU A 356 23.31 -0.27 5.57
N VAL A 357 24.19 -1.08 6.12
CA VAL A 357 25.55 -0.68 6.56
C VAL A 357 26.53 -1.50 5.74
N ASP A 358 27.37 -0.85 4.96
CA ASP A 358 28.32 -1.53 4.04
C ASP A 358 27.66 -2.51 3.05
N GLY A 359 26.38 -2.27 2.69
CA GLY A 359 25.60 -3.15 1.84
C GLY A 359 24.89 -4.29 2.56
N ASP A 360 25.14 -4.48 3.85
CA ASP A 360 24.43 -5.48 4.65
C ASP A 360 23.16 -4.88 5.28
N PRO A 361 21.99 -5.58 5.22
CA PRO A 361 20.74 -5.06 5.73
C PRO A 361 20.75 -4.97 7.25
N VAL A 362 20.29 -3.84 7.78
CA VAL A 362 20.06 -3.65 9.21
C VAL A 362 18.69 -4.19 9.58
N ASN A 363 18.62 -5.04 10.61
CA ASN A 363 17.36 -5.62 11.04
C ASN A 363 16.45 -4.58 11.70
N TYR A 364 15.46 -4.09 10.99
CA TYR A 364 14.48 -3.10 11.50
C TYR A 364 13.48 -3.67 12.53
N TYR A 365 13.55 -4.96 12.85
CA TYR A 365 12.83 -5.56 13.98
C TYR A 365 13.67 -5.68 15.26
N GLU A 366 14.94 -5.25 15.23
CA GLU A 366 15.85 -5.27 16.37
C GLU A 366 16.14 -3.84 16.85
N PRO A 367 15.43 -3.34 17.90
CA PRO A 367 15.56 -1.95 18.35
C PRO A 367 16.95 -1.55 18.83
N LYS A 368 17.84 -2.52 19.15
CA LYS A 368 19.22 -2.22 19.55
C LYS A 368 20.07 -1.71 18.40
N VAL A 369 19.75 -2.09 17.17
CA VAL A 369 20.47 -1.70 15.96
C VAL A 369 19.68 -0.73 15.09
N PHE A 370 18.35 -0.81 15.11
CA PHE A 370 17.48 0.08 14.39
C PHE A 370 16.23 0.42 15.22
N ALA A 371 16.32 1.50 16.01
CA ALA A 371 15.17 2.03 16.72
C ALA A 371 14.42 3.02 15.86
N TYR A 372 13.10 2.95 15.90
CA TYR A 372 12.20 3.97 15.36
C TYR A 372 10.98 4.14 16.25
N ASP A 373 10.60 5.40 16.43
CA ASP A 373 9.43 5.80 17.20
C ASP A 373 8.52 6.65 16.33
N TYR A 374 7.23 6.34 16.32
CA TYR A 374 6.23 7.07 15.56
C TYR A 374 5.15 7.59 16.51
N GLN A 375 5.03 8.90 16.59
CA GLN A 375 3.99 9.56 17.34
C GLN A 375 3.05 10.29 16.41
N SER A 376 1.77 10.03 16.52
CA SER A 376 0.73 10.74 15.79
C SER A 376 -0.11 11.59 16.74
N THR A 377 -0.46 12.80 16.32
CA THR A 377 -1.37 13.70 17.05
C THR A 377 -2.48 14.14 16.13
N GLU A 378 -3.73 13.79 16.47
CA GLU A 378 -4.88 14.28 15.75
C GLU A 378 -5.15 15.75 16.08
N GLN A 379 -5.20 16.59 15.03
CA GLN A 379 -5.51 18.02 15.14
C GLN A 379 -7.04 18.20 15.22
N ARG A 380 -7.51 18.92 16.24
CA ARG A 380 -8.93 19.20 16.47
C ARG A 380 -9.37 20.51 15.83
#